data_f90cd7dd34b298ba0d84109c366a3f3b
#
_entry.id   f90cd7dd34b298ba0d84109c366a3f3b
#
_cell.length_a   1.000
_cell.length_b   1.000
_cell.length_c   1.000
_cell.angle_alpha   90.00
_cell.angle_beta   90.00
_cell.angle_gamma   90.00
#
_symmetry.space_group_name_H-M   'P 1'
#
loop_
_entity.id
_entity.type
_entity.pdbx_description
1 polymer ?
#
loop_
_entity_poly.entity_id
_entity_poly.type
_entity_poly.pdbx_seq_one_letter_code
_entity_poly.pdbx_strand_id
1 'polypeptide(L)'
;MRNGPLIAFALLITAAISIAYFTSGRRPAGDAPPGSQEAMEQEQKDKEKEAAAHQPPPSTLPTDPSARLAEFNKYKQGAVQVTMEVEGKGTVGMELYPAAAPKTVAHFVDLCHKHFYDGIEFHRVVPGFVVQGGDPESKNLAPAEFDAKHIGSHGSGEMVPLEAKLPHVVNSIGLARSQSPDSGDSQFYFNLKDNGDLDGKYCVFGMVVKGQDIASGIKVGDKIKSMTSP
;
A
#
# COMPACT_ATOMS: atom_id res chain seq x y z
N MET A 1 -2.68 -6.03 -37.14
CA MET A 1 -2.45 -4.63 -37.53
C MET A 1 -3.35 -3.72 -36.70
N ARG A 2 -2.82 -2.69 -36.18
CA ARG A 2 -3.29 -1.46 -35.52
C ARG A 2 -3.12 -1.46 -34.01
N ASN A 3 -1.98 -0.85 -33.65
CA ASN A 3 -1.67 -0.32 -32.32
C ASN A 3 -2.60 0.87 -32.01
N GLY A 4 -3.22 0.89 -30.84
CA GLY A 4 -3.93 2.05 -30.31
C GLY A 4 -3.12 2.67 -29.17
N PRO A 5 -3.14 3.98 -29.00
CA PRO A 5 -2.16 4.70 -28.19
C PRO A 5 -2.53 4.73 -26.70
N LEU A 6 -1.49 4.71 -25.85
CA LEU A 6 -1.51 5.08 -24.45
C LEU A 6 -2.11 6.49 -24.26
N ILE A 7 -3.15 6.59 -23.44
CA ILE A 7 -3.68 7.88 -22.99
C ILE A 7 -2.97 8.24 -21.67
N ALA A 8 -2.03 9.18 -21.79
CA ALA A 8 -1.46 9.86 -20.63
C ALA A 8 -2.45 10.92 -20.15
N PHE A 9 -2.94 10.80 -18.91
CA PHE A 9 -3.72 11.86 -18.26
C PHE A 9 -2.76 12.97 -17.80
N ALA A 10 -2.71 14.07 -18.56
CA ALA A 10 -2.08 15.31 -18.14
C ALA A 10 -3.10 16.14 -17.36
N LEU A 11 -2.81 16.42 -16.09
CA LEU A 11 -3.55 17.39 -15.29
C LEU A 11 -3.13 18.80 -15.71
N LEU A 12 -4.03 19.55 -16.33
CA LEU A 12 -3.87 20.98 -16.65
C LEU A 12 -4.20 21.80 -15.38
N ILE A 13 -3.17 22.37 -14.77
CA ILE A 13 -3.31 23.43 -13.77
C ILE A 13 -3.12 24.77 -14.50
N THR A 14 -4.19 25.55 -14.61
CA THR A 14 -4.13 26.94 -15.10
C THR A 14 -3.60 27.86 -14.01
N ALA A 15 -2.37 28.35 -14.18
CA ALA A 15 -1.80 29.39 -13.33
C ALA A 15 -2.07 30.77 -13.96
N ALA A 16 -2.69 31.66 -13.20
CA ALA A 16 -2.88 33.06 -13.55
C ALA A 16 -1.55 33.81 -13.47
N ILE A 17 -1.15 34.47 -14.58
CA ILE A 17 0.09 35.25 -14.67
C ILE A 17 -0.18 36.64 -14.11
N SER A 18 0.50 37.00 -13.02
CA SER A 18 0.66 38.39 -12.58
C SER A 18 2.00 38.91 -13.07
N ILE A 19 2.00 39.84 -14.01
CA ILE A 19 3.19 40.51 -14.50
C ILE A 19 3.50 41.67 -13.55
N ALA A 20 4.60 41.58 -12.82
CA ALA A 20 5.20 42.71 -12.10
C ALA A 20 6.52 43.08 -12.76
N TYR A 21 6.63 44.30 -13.20
CA TYR A 21 7.85 44.93 -13.77
C TYR A 21 8.97 44.97 -12.71
N PHE A 22 10.14 44.47 -13.06
CA PHE A 22 11.32 44.53 -12.21
C PHE A 22 12.46 45.26 -12.92
N THR A 23 12.95 46.36 -12.34
CA THR A 23 14.10 47.15 -12.78
C THR A 23 15.42 46.46 -12.46
N SER A 24 16.36 46.59 -13.36
CA SER A 24 17.65 45.94 -13.41
C SER A 24 18.54 46.15 -12.16
N GLY A 25 18.93 45.01 -11.53
CA GLY A 25 20.07 44.93 -10.65
C GLY A 25 20.71 43.53 -10.84
N ARG A 26 21.97 43.50 -11.27
CA ARG A 26 22.74 42.24 -11.41
C ARG A 26 22.81 41.52 -10.06
N ARG A 27 22.27 40.30 -10.00
CA ARG A 27 22.49 39.35 -8.93
C ARG A 27 23.58 38.33 -9.32
N PRO A 28 24.32 37.78 -8.33
CA PRO A 28 25.23 36.67 -8.61
C PRO A 28 24.45 35.40 -8.96
N ALA A 29 25.04 34.58 -9.84
CA ALA A 29 24.46 33.33 -10.29
C ALA A 29 24.38 32.34 -9.10
N GLY A 30 23.14 31.88 -8.75
CA GLY A 30 23.01 30.82 -7.75
C GLY A 30 21.58 30.47 -7.32
N ASP A 31 20.66 31.43 -7.22
CA ASP A 31 19.32 31.13 -6.71
C ASP A 31 18.24 31.66 -7.64
N ALA A 32 17.51 30.76 -8.29
CA ALA A 32 16.29 31.11 -9.02
C ALA A 32 15.21 31.59 -8.04
N PRO A 33 14.39 32.60 -8.38
CA PRO A 33 13.34 33.08 -7.48
C PRO A 33 12.30 31.98 -7.21
N PRO A 34 11.80 31.85 -5.97
CA PRO A 34 10.79 30.86 -5.64
C PRO A 34 9.54 31.06 -6.51
N GLY A 35 9.13 29.99 -7.23
CA GLY A 35 8.00 30.00 -8.17
C GLY A 35 8.37 30.22 -9.63
N SER A 36 9.67 30.33 -9.99
CA SER A 36 10.11 30.28 -11.39
C SER A 36 9.99 28.86 -11.96
N GLN A 37 9.80 28.72 -13.29
CA GLN A 37 9.79 27.41 -13.94
C GLN A 37 11.04 26.58 -13.63
N GLU A 38 12.22 27.24 -13.59
CA GLU A 38 13.49 26.60 -13.25
C GLU A 38 13.53 26.09 -11.81
N ALA A 39 12.97 26.83 -10.84
CA ALA A 39 12.87 26.39 -9.47
C ALA A 39 11.91 25.20 -9.32
N MET A 40 10.79 25.20 -10.04
CA MET A 40 9.83 24.10 -10.05
C MET A 40 10.41 22.85 -10.74
N GLU A 41 11.14 23.00 -11.84
CA GLU A 41 11.83 21.89 -12.50
C GLU A 41 12.96 21.30 -11.62
N GLN A 42 13.68 22.17 -10.91
CA GLN A 42 14.71 21.70 -9.98
C GLN A 42 14.11 20.97 -8.80
N GLU A 43 13.05 21.50 -8.20
CA GLU A 43 12.31 20.82 -7.10
C GLU A 43 11.73 19.49 -7.55
N GLN A 44 11.24 19.40 -8.79
CA GLN A 44 10.73 18.17 -9.36
C GLN A 44 11.84 17.15 -9.60
N LYS A 45 13.00 17.58 -10.12
CA LYS A 45 14.19 16.72 -10.28
C LYS A 45 14.76 16.25 -8.94
N ASP A 46 14.74 17.10 -7.93
CA ASP A 46 15.21 16.74 -6.59
C ASP A 46 14.25 15.74 -5.93
N LYS A 47 12.93 15.92 -6.09
CA LYS A 47 11.91 14.94 -5.67
C LYS A 47 12.01 13.62 -6.43
N GLU A 48 12.26 13.65 -7.73
CA GLU A 48 12.49 12.44 -8.53
C GLU A 48 13.78 11.73 -8.12
N LYS A 49 14.85 12.48 -7.85
CA LYS A 49 16.12 11.93 -7.37
C LYS A 49 16.01 11.34 -5.96
N GLU A 50 15.28 12.01 -5.08
CA GLU A 50 14.99 11.51 -3.73
C GLU A 50 14.09 10.25 -3.79
N ALA A 51 13.05 10.26 -4.64
CA ALA A 51 12.21 9.10 -4.89
C ALA A 51 12.99 7.93 -5.51
N ALA A 52 13.94 8.21 -6.42
CA ALA A 52 14.82 7.19 -7.00
C ALA A 52 15.82 6.64 -5.97
N ALA A 53 16.32 7.46 -5.06
CA ALA A 53 17.24 7.05 -3.99
C ALA A 53 16.55 6.16 -2.93
N HIS A 54 15.21 6.26 -2.80
CA HIS A 54 14.40 5.46 -1.90
C HIS A 54 13.69 4.29 -2.59
N GLN A 55 13.94 4.05 -3.89
CA GLN A 55 13.41 2.86 -4.53
C GLN A 55 14.17 1.62 -4.05
N PRO A 56 13.45 0.60 -3.56
CA PRO A 56 14.09 -0.67 -3.24
C PRO A 56 14.75 -1.25 -4.50
N PRO A 57 15.85 -2.01 -4.35
CA PRO A 57 16.52 -2.65 -5.48
C PRO A 57 15.54 -3.54 -6.25
N PRO A 58 15.80 -3.79 -7.56
CA PRO A 58 14.95 -4.68 -8.34
C PRO A 58 14.78 -6.02 -7.63
N SER A 59 13.56 -6.53 -7.63
CA SER A 59 13.23 -7.79 -6.96
C SER A 59 14.03 -8.95 -7.57
N THR A 60 14.65 -9.76 -6.73
CA THR A 60 15.31 -11.01 -7.10
C THR A 60 14.34 -12.21 -7.06
N LEU A 61 13.06 -11.96 -6.83
CA LEU A 61 12.04 -13.00 -6.72
C LEU A 61 11.79 -13.68 -8.08
N PRO A 62 11.45 -14.97 -8.08
CA PRO A 62 11.21 -15.71 -9.31
C PRO A 62 10.03 -15.15 -10.11
N THR A 63 10.08 -15.29 -11.43
CA THR A 63 8.98 -14.92 -12.34
C THR A 63 8.04 -16.06 -12.65
N ASP A 64 8.51 -17.31 -12.53
CA ASP A 64 7.68 -18.51 -12.72
C ASP A 64 6.63 -18.63 -11.60
N PRO A 65 5.32 -18.83 -11.92
CA PRO A 65 4.24 -18.87 -10.93
C PRO A 65 4.43 -19.98 -9.88
N SER A 66 4.89 -21.15 -10.26
CA SER A 66 5.10 -22.27 -9.32
C SER A 66 6.25 -21.98 -8.36
N ALA A 67 7.34 -21.40 -8.89
CA ALA A 67 8.48 -20.99 -8.08
C ALA A 67 8.12 -19.85 -7.13
N ARG A 68 7.27 -18.90 -7.56
CA ARG A 68 6.76 -17.81 -6.71
C ARG A 68 5.96 -18.36 -5.52
N LEU A 69 5.08 -19.30 -5.76
CA LEU A 69 4.31 -19.94 -4.68
C LEU A 69 5.22 -20.77 -3.75
N ALA A 70 6.25 -21.42 -4.30
CA ALA A 70 7.20 -22.20 -3.52
C ALA A 70 8.05 -21.35 -2.55
N GLU A 71 8.24 -20.04 -2.81
CA GLU A 71 8.94 -19.14 -1.88
C GLU A 71 8.32 -19.13 -0.48
N PHE A 72 7.01 -19.21 -0.36
CA PHE A 72 6.31 -19.23 0.92
C PHE A 72 6.69 -20.45 1.79
N ASN A 73 7.01 -21.58 1.17
CA ASN A 73 7.40 -22.79 1.91
C ASN A 73 8.67 -22.59 2.75
N LYS A 74 9.55 -21.68 2.35
CA LYS A 74 10.79 -21.37 3.06
C LYS A 74 10.53 -20.70 4.42
N TYR A 75 9.35 -20.08 4.59
CA TYR A 75 9.01 -19.24 5.74
C TYR A 75 7.85 -19.78 6.58
N LYS A 76 7.31 -20.97 6.26
CA LYS A 76 6.18 -21.57 6.98
C LYS A 76 6.50 -21.97 8.42
N GLN A 77 7.76 -22.25 8.72
CA GLN A 77 8.15 -22.62 10.08
C GLN A 77 7.93 -21.41 11.02
N GLY A 78 7.16 -21.61 12.08
CA GLY A 78 6.80 -20.56 13.02
C GLY A 78 5.73 -19.59 12.50
N ALA A 79 4.97 -19.98 11.49
CA ALA A 79 3.86 -19.16 10.98
C ALA A 79 2.83 -18.90 12.11
N VAL A 80 2.36 -17.67 12.18
CA VAL A 80 1.34 -17.23 13.14
C VAL A 80 -0.02 -17.28 12.47
N GLN A 81 -0.98 -17.92 13.13
CA GLN A 81 -2.36 -17.99 12.64
C GLN A 81 -3.14 -16.75 13.06
N VAL A 82 -3.85 -16.15 12.14
CA VAL A 82 -4.79 -15.05 12.41
C VAL A 82 -6.14 -15.38 11.81
N THR A 83 -7.18 -15.08 12.56
CA THR A 83 -8.56 -15.27 12.12
C THR A 83 -9.26 -13.91 12.05
N MET A 84 -9.82 -13.58 10.89
CA MET A 84 -10.63 -12.39 10.66
C MET A 84 -12.08 -12.80 10.41
N GLU A 85 -13.02 -12.29 11.18
CA GLU A 85 -14.45 -12.41 10.90
C GLU A 85 -14.93 -11.17 10.13
N VAL A 86 -15.47 -11.38 8.95
CA VAL A 86 -16.12 -10.32 8.15
C VAL A 86 -17.61 -10.35 8.43
N GLU A 87 -18.17 -9.23 8.87
CA GLU A 87 -19.56 -9.13 9.30
C GLU A 87 -20.54 -9.58 8.18
N GLY A 88 -21.41 -10.55 8.53
CA GLY A 88 -22.39 -11.09 7.59
C GLY A 88 -21.84 -11.95 6.44
N LYS A 89 -20.50 -12.18 6.36
CA LYS A 89 -19.89 -12.96 5.28
C LYS A 89 -19.17 -14.24 5.74
N GLY A 90 -18.59 -14.24 6.93
CA GLY A 90 -17.90 -15.40 7.48
C GLY A 90 -16.45 -15.12 7.85
N THR A 91 -15.64 -16.18 7.86
CA THR A 91 -14.30 -16.16 8.46
C THR A 91 -13.22 -16.36 7.42
N VAL A 92 -12.18 -15.52 7.46
CA VAL A 92 -10.94 -15.63 6.69
C VAL A 92 -9.81 -16.04 7.61
N GLY A 93 -9.17 -17.18 7.33
CA GLY A 93 -7.99 -17.66 8.04
C GLY A 93 -6.72 -17.26 7.31
N MET A 94 -5.77 -16.73 8.03
CA MET A 94 -4.51 -16.20 7.52
C MET A 94 -3.32 -16.88 8.21
N GLU A 95 -2.28 -17.18 7.46
CA GLU A 95 -0.95 -17.52 7.97
C GLU A 95 -0.01 -16.34 7.74
N LEU A 96 0.60 -15.85 8.82
CA LEU A 96 1.61 -14.79 8.76
C LEU A 96 3.00 -15.40 8.95
N TYR A 97 4.00 -14.84 8.27
CA TYR A 97 5.34 -15.42 8.18
C TYR A 97 6.40 -14.52 8.86
N PRO A 98 6.60 -14.64 10.20
CA PRO A 98 7.57 -13.80 10.92
C PRO A 98 9.01 -14.02 10.46
N ALA A 99 9.37 -15.18 9.89
CA ALA A 99 10.69 -15.41 9.31
C ALA A 99 10.95 -14.59 8.03
N ALA A 100 9.88 -14.21 7.31
CA ALA A 100 9.97 -13.34 6.13
C ALA A 100 9.91 -11.85 6.51
N ALA A 101 8.99 -11.48 7.41
CA ALA A 101 8.68 -10.09 7.76
C ALA A 101 8.49 -9.97 9.30
N PRO A 102 9.56 -10.08 10.10
CA PRO A 102 9.45 -10.16 11.56
C PRO A 102 8.83 -8.90 12.18
N LYS A 103 9.20 -7.70 11.74
CA LYS A 103 8.67 -6.44 12.29
C LYS A 103 7.22 -6.21 11.87
N THR A 104 6.92 -6.46 10.61
CA THR A 104 5.57 -6.34 10.05
C THR A 104 4.60 -7.30 10.76
N VAL A 105 4.99 -8.58 10.90
CA VAL A 105 4.14 -9.58 11.57
C VAL A 105 3.95 -9.25 13.05
N ALA A 106 5.03 -8.87 13.77
CA ALA A 106 4.93 -8.50 15.17
C ALA A 106 3.97 -7.32 15.38
N HIS A 107 4.09 -6.27 14.55
CA HIS A 107 3.23 -5.10 14.60
C HIS A 107 1.75 -5.46 14.29
N PHE A 108 1.52 -6.22 13.22
CA PHE A 108 0.17 -6.64 12.83
C PHE A 108 -0.51 -7.49 13.91
N VAL A 109 0.22 -8.43 14.53
CA VAL A 109 -0.29 -9.27 15.64
C VAL A 109 -0.57 -8.44 16.89
N ASP A 110 0.28 -7.47 17.23
CA ASP A 110 0.05 -6.54 18.33
C ASP A 110 -1.24 -5.72 18.13
N LEU A 111 -1.47 -5.25 16.91
CA LEU A 111 -2.73 -4.57 16.55
C LEU A 111 -3.96 -5.51 16.66
N CYS A 112 -3.81 -6.80 16.32
CA CYS A 112 -4.86 -7.79 16.55
C CYS A 112 -5.17 -7.97 18.05
N HIS A 113 -4.14 -8.07 18.89
CA HIS A 113 -4.30 -8.20 20.35
C HIS A 113 -4.91 -6.95 20.98
N LYS A 114 -4.66 -5.78 20.42
CA LYS A 114 -5.28 -4.51 20.84
C LYS A 114 -6.70 -4.30 20.31
N HIS A 115 -7.27 -5.27 19.60
CA HIS A 115 -8.58 -5.14 18.93
C HIS A 115 -8.67 -3.92 17.99
N PHE A 116 -7.51 -3.52 17.46
CA PHE A 116 -7.41 -2.34 16.62
C PHE A 116 -8.26 -2.43 15.34
N TYR A 117 -8.31 -3.62 14.74
CA TYR A 117 -9.02 -3.86 13.49
C TYR A 117 -10.54 -3.99 13.64
N ASP A 118 -11.05 -4.19 14.86
CA ASP A 118 -12.48 -4.41 15.10
C ASP A 118 -13.29 -3.17 14.70
N GLY A 119 -14.27 -3.37 13.85
CA GLY A 119 -15.12 -2.31 13.30
C GLY A 119 -14.53 -1.53 12.11
N ILE A 120 -13.29 -1.78 11.70
CA ILE A 120 -12.69 -1.16 10.50
C ILE A 120 -13.37 -1.70 9.24
N GLU A 121 -13.60 -0.81 8.29
CA GLU A 121 -14.21 -1.14 7.00
C GLU A 121 -13.17 -1.21 5.88
N PHE A 122 -13.43 -2.07 4.89
CA PHE A 122 -12.63 -2.11 3.68
C PHE A 122 -12.95 -0.89 2.82
N HIS A 123 -11.97 -0.02 2.67
CA HIS A 123 -12.17 1.27 2.00
C HIS A 123 -11.83 1.24 0.51
N ARG A 124 -11.12 0.22 0.03
CA ARG A 124 -10.69 0.14 -1.37
C ARG A 124 -10.78 -1.29 -1.90
N VAL A 125 -11.51 -1.46 -2.98
CA VAL A 125 -11.59 -2.74 -3.73
C VAL A 125 -11.36 -2.45 -5.20
N VAL A 126 -10.32 -3.04 -5.76
CA VAL A 126 -10.01 -2.97 -7.19
C VAL A 126 -10.13 -4.39 -7.75
N PRO A 127 -11.19 -4.70 -8.50
CA PRO A 127 -11.43 -6.03 -9.06
C PRO A 127 -10.23 -6.54 -9.87
N GLY A 128 -9.83 -7.80 -9.62
CA GLY A 128 -8.66 -8.39 -10.28
C GLY A 128 -7.32 -7.75 -9.90
N PHE A 129 -7.27 -7.02 -8.80
CA PHE A 129 -6.04 -6.45 -8.26
C PHE A 129 -5.94 -6.67 -6.75
N VAL A 130 -6.58 -5.85 -5.92
CA VAL A 130 -6.50 -5.96 -4.45
C VAL A 130 -7.81 -5.58 -3.76
N VAL A 131 -7.96 -6.06 -2.52
CA VAL A 131 -8.93 -5.60 -1.51
C VAL A 131 -8.14 -5.04 -0.34
N GLN A 132 -8.33 -3.77 0.03
CA GLN A 132 -7.54 -3.06 1.03
C GLN A 132 -8.42 -2.50 2.15
N GLY A 133 -7.95 -2.70 3.39
CA GLY A 133 -8.53 -2.19 4.62
C GLY A 133 -7.46 -1.79 5.64
N GLY A 134 -7.86 -1.53 6.88
CA GLY A 134 -6.93 -1.26 7.98
C GLY A 134 -6.75 0.22 8.32
N ASP A 135 -7.52 1.12 7.71
CA ASP A 135 -7.58 2.53 8.10
C ASP A 135 -8.58 2.69 9.26
N PRO A 136 -8.14 3.12 10.46
CA PRO A 136 -9.00 3.21 11.64
C PRO A 136 -10.12 4.25 11.54
N GLU A 137 -9.92 5.29 10.71
CA GLU A 137 -10.92 6.34 10.51
C GLU A 137 -12.11 5.88 9.65
N SER A 138 -12.03 4.68 9.05
CA SER A 138 -13.14 4.09 8.31
C SER A 138 -14.26 3.56 9.22
N LYS A 139 -14.01 3.42 10.52
CA LYS A 139 -14.99 2.88 11.47
C LYS A 139 -16.26 3.71 11.51
N ASN A 140 -17.42 3.03 11.30
CA ASN A 140 -18.76 3.63 11.37
C ASN A 140 -19.01 4.78 10.36
N LEU A 141 -18.28 4.82 9.27
CA LEU A 141 -18.53 5.72 8.15
C LEU A 141 -19.31 5.00 7.04
N ALA A 142 -20.17 5.73 6.35
CA ALA A 142 -20.72 5.22 5.10
C ALA A 142 -19.67 5.30 3.99
N PRO A 143 -19.61 4.34 3.03
CA PRO A 143 -18.63 4.39 1.94
C PRO A 143 -18.63 5.70 1.13
N ALA A 144 -19.75 6.38 1.05
CA ALA A 144 -19.88 7.68 0.39
C ALA A 144 -19.11 8.82 1.10
N GLU A 145 -18.69 8.62 2.35
CA GLU A 145 -17.93 9.60 3.13
C GLU A 145 -16.41 9.38 3.03
N PHE A 146 -15.96 8.25 2.50
CA PHE A 146 -14.54 7.87 2.50
C PHE A 146 -13.65 8.89 1.80
N ASP A 147 -14.04 9.39 0.63
CA ASP A 147 -13.27 10.41 -0.10
C ASP A 147 -13.17 11.72 0.69
N ALA A 148 -14.29 12.20 1.25
CA ALA A 148 -14.34 13.43 2.03
C ALA A 148 -13.55 13.35 3.34
N LYS A 149 -13.38 12.15 3.89
CA LYS A 149 -12.60 11.86 5.10
C LYS A 149 -11.17 11.39 4.81
N HIS A 150 -10.76 11.37 3.55
CA HIS A 150 -9.42 10.89 3.12
C HIS A 150 -9.10 9.48 3.64
N ILE A 151 -10.10 8.59 3.70
CA ILE A 151 -9.90 7.21 4.14
C ILE A 151 -8.92 6.51 3.19
N GLY A 152 -7.98 5.76 3.80
CA GLY A 152 -6.81 5.19 3.11
C GLY A 152 -5.52 5.96 3.34
N SER A 153 -5.57 7.06 4.14
CA SER A 153 -4.38 7.85 4.50
C SER A 153 -3.99 7.77 5.98
N HIS A 154 -4.78 7.09 6.82
CA HIS A 154 -4.55 6.99 8.26
C HIS A 154 -4.02 5.60 8.65
N GLY A 155 -3.45 5.50 9.84
CA GLY A 155 -2.90 4.26 10.40
C GLY A 155 -2.92 4.26 11.92
N SER A 156 -2.21 3.31 12.52
CA SER A 156 -2.05 3.22 13.98
C SER A 156 -1.13 4.29 14.55
N GLY A 157 -0.29 4.89 13.70
CA GLY A 157 0.77 5.81 14.08
C GLY A 157 2.12 5.15 14.36
N GLU A 158 2.22 3.83 14.19
CA GLU A 158 3.45 3.06 14.38
C GLU A 158 3.93 2.46 13.06
N MET A 159 4.91 3.07 12.41
CA MET A 159 5.44 2.63 11.12
C MET A 159 6.45 1.48 11.28
N VAL A 160 6.49 0.61 10.28
CA VAL A 160 7.46 -0.49 10.19
C VAL A 160 8.28 -0.39 8.90
N PRO A 161 9.55 -0.83 8.91
CA PRO A 161 10.39 -0.81 7.72
C PRO A 161 9.92 -1.81 6.67
N LEU A 162 10.32 -1.58 5.41
CA LEU A 162 10.04 -2.48 4.30
C LEU A 162 10.75 -3.84 4.46
N GLU A 163 9.99 -4.93 4.46
CA GLU A 163 10.48 -6.32 4.53
C GLU A 163 10.02 -7.13 3.31
N ALA A 164 10.46 -6.74 2.11
CA ALA A 164 9.96 -7.25 0.83
C ALA A 164 10.67 -8.54 0.37
N LYS A 165 10.46 -9.66 1.08
CA LYS A 165 11.08 -10.96 0.78
C LYS A 165 10.18 -11.95 0.04
N LEU A 166 8.86 -11.77 0.08
CA LEU A 166 7.90 -12.67 -0.53
C LEU A 166 7.22 -12.04 -1.75
N PRO A 167 6.85 -12.85 -2.75
CA PRO A 167 6.19 -12.35 -3.95
C PRO A 167 4.69 -12.10 -3.72
N HIS A 168 4.14 -11.19 -4.51
CA HIS A 168 2.71 -10.90 -4.56
C HIS A 168 1.99 -11.91 -5.45
N VAL A 169 1.60 -13.03 -4.88
CA VAL A 169 0.76 -14.05 -5.55
C VAL A 169 -0.70 -13.90 -5.14
N VAL A 170 -1.61 -14.53 -5.89
CA VAL A 170 -3.02 -14.58 -5.49
C VAL A 170 -3.18 -15.10 -4.05
N ASN A 171 -4.07 -14.48 -3.26
CA ASN A 171 -4.30 -14.72 -1.84
C ASN A 171 -3.14 -14.32 -0.89
N SER A 172 -2.02 -13.79 -1.36
CA SER A 172 -1.02 -13.24 -0.46
C SER A 172 -1.51 -11.93 0.18
N ILE A 173 -0.97 -11.64 1.37
CA ILE A 173 -1.34 -10.48 2.20
C ILE A 173 -0.18 -9.50 2.19
N GLY A 174 -0.42 -8.29 1.69
CA GLY A 174 0.57 -7.23 1.63
C GLY A 174 0.27 -6.11 2.61
N LEU A 175 1.33 -5.43 3.10
CA LEU A 175 1.23 -4.21 3.88
C LEU A 175 1.23 -3.00 2.96
N ALA A 176 0.20 -2.16 3.09
CA ALA A 176 0.13 -0.91 2.36
C ALA A 176 1.08 0.14 2.96
N ARG A 177 1.52 1.09 2.14
CA ARG A 177 2.41 2.17 2.54
C ARG A 177 2.21 3.42 1.69
N SER A 178 2.69 4.56 2.16
CA SER A 178 2.78 5.80 1.40
C SER A 178 4.01 5.81 0.47
N GLN A 179 4.52 6.96 0.09
CA GLN A 179 5.71 7.07 -0.78
C GLN A 179 6.98 6.49 -0.13
N SER A 180 7.21 6.74 1.17
CA SER A 180 8.38 6.20 1.85
C SER A 180 8.29 4.67 1.96
N PRO A 181 9.35 3.91 1.62
CA PRO A 181 9.39 2.46 1.82
C PRO A 181 9.08 2.03 3.26
N ASP A 182 9.52 2.80 4.24
CA ASP A 182 9.40 2.51 5.67
C ASP A 182 8.16 3.18 6.30
N SER A 183 7.10 3.38 5.52
CA SER A 183 5.84 3.96 5.98
C SER A 183 4.68 2.95 6.05
N GLY A 184 4.98 1.67 6.03
CA GLY A 184 4.01 0.61 6.33
C GLY A 184 3.49 0.76 7.76
N ASP A 185 2.18 0.61 7.97
CA ASP A 185 1.55 0.76 9.28
C ASP A 185 0.43 -0.29 9.44
N SER A 186 -0.80 0.11 9.67
CA SER A 186 -1.92 -0.80 9.92
C SER A 186 -2.66 -1.25 8.66
N GLN A 187 -2.53 -0.53 7.56
CA GLN A 187 -3.28 -0.87 6.34
C GLN A 187 -2.69 -2.09 5.62
N PHE A 188 -3.54 -3.02 5.25
CA PHE A 188 -3.18 -4.25 4.56
C PHE A 188 -4.09 -4.49 3.35
N TYR A 189 -3.64 -5.38 2.46
CA TYR A 189 -4.45 -5.79 1.31
C TYR A 189 -4.30 -7.28 0.99
N PHE A 190 -5.36 -7.85 0.45
CA PHE A 190 -5.36 -9.18 -0.16
C PHE A 190 -5.13 -9.05 -1.66
N ASN A 191 -4.20 -9.84 -2.21
CA ASN A 191 -3.96 -9.90 -3.64
C ASN A 191 -5.01 -10.80 -4.32
N LEU A 192 -5.75 -10.26 -5.29
CA LEU A 192 -6.77 -10.99 -6.06
C LEU A 192 -6.20 -11.68 -7.30
N LYS A 193 -4.94 -11.43 -7.63
CA LYS A 193 -4.15 -12.07 -8.68
C LYS A 193 -2.67 -12.02 -8.32
N ASP A 194 -1.83 -12.56 -9.18
CA ASP A 194 -0.38 -12.34 -9.11
C ASP A 194 -0.06 -10.91 -9.54
N ASN A 195 0.51 -10.14 -8.60
CA ASN A 195 0.84 -8.72 -8.76
C ASN A 195 2.36 -8.52 -8.73
N GLY A 196 3.10 -9.17 -9.64
CA GLY A 196 4.56 -9.15 -9.67
C GLY A 196 5.19 -7.75 -9.76
N ASP A 197 4.47 -6.76 -10.28
CA ASP A 197 4.92 -5.36 -10.33
C ASP A 197 5.08 -4.72 -8.94
N LEU A 198 4.51 -5.33 -7.89
CA LEU A 198 4.64 -4.90 -6.50
C LEU A 198 5.81 -5.55 -5.77
N ASP A 199 6.43 -6.59 -6.37
CA ASP A 199 7.53 -7.33 -5.76
C ASP A 199 8.74 -6.43 -5.49
N GLY A 200 9.33 -6.58 -4.31
CA GLY A 200 10.43 -5.74 -3.86
C GLY A 200 10.05 -4.32 -3.43
N LYS A 201 8.84 -3.87 -3.74
CA LYS A 201 8.36 -2.51 -3.44
C LYS A 201 7.41 -2.46 -2.25
N TYR A 202 6.72 -3.55 -1.97
CA TYR A 202 5.79 -3.72 -0.86
C TYR A 202 6.09 -5.00 -0.11
N CYS A 203 5.76 -5.02 1.19
CA CYS A 203 5.96 -6.18 2.05
C CYS A 203 4.77 -7.14 1.90
N VAL A 204 5.02 -8.36 1.43
CA VAL A 204 4.12 -9.49 1.63
C VAL A 204 4.53 -10.18 2.93
N PHE A 205 3.59 -10.33 3.87
CA PHE A 205 3.87 -10.86 5.20
C PHE A 205 3.00 -12.06 5.58
N GLY A 206 2.06 -12.48 4.72
CA GLY A 206 1.18 -13.60 4.99
C GLY A 206 0.43 -14.11 3.76
N MET A 207 -0.44 -15.08 4.01
CA MET A 207 -1.30 -15.69 3.01
C MET A 207 -2.67 -16.04 3.59
N VAL A 208 -3.73 -15.84 2.82
CA VAL A 208 -5.07 -16.36 3.12
C VAL A 208 -5.07 -17.85 2.84
N VAL A 209 -5.28 -18.66 3.89
CA VAL A 209 -5.25 -20.12 3.81
C VAL A 209 -6.64 -20.76 3.94
N LYS A 210 -7.64 -19.97 4.39
CA LYS A 210 -9.04 -20.39 4.51
C LYS A 210 -9.96 -19.21 4.20
N GLY A 211 -11.09 -19.44 3.51
CA GLY A 211 -12.05 -18.40 3.18
C GLY A 211 -11.55 -17.45 2.08
N GLN A 212 -10.80 -17.97 1.10
CA GLN A 212 -10.31 -17.19 -0.05
C GLN A 212 -11.47 -16.60 -0.87
N ASP A 213 -12.58 -17.32 -0.97
CA ASP A 213 -13.82 -16.86 -1.60
C ASP A 213 -14.45 -15.69 -0.84
N ILE A 214 -14.42 -15.73 0.49
CA ILE A 214 -14.86 -14.62 1.35
C ILE A 214 -13.95 -13.41 1.13
N ALA A 215 -12.62 -13.58 1.23
CA ALA A 215 -11.66 -12.51 1.05
C ALA A 215 -11.79 -11.83 -0.33
N SER A 216 -11.95 -12.61 -1.40
CA SER A 216 -12.14 -12.09 -2.76
C SER A 216 -13.53 -11.50 -3.02
N GLY A 217 -14.53 -11.88 -2.21
CA GLY A 217 -15.90 -11.37 -2.26
C GLY A 217 -16.16 -10.13 -1.40
N ILE A 218 -15.14 -9.58 -0.74
CA ILE A 218 -15.25 -8.35 0.05
C ILE A 218 -15.54 -7.16 -0.87
N LYS A 219 -16.40 -6.26 -0.39
CA LYS A 219 -16.78 -5.00 -1.06
C LYS A 219 -16.39 -3.80 -0.21
N VAL A 220 -16.33 -2.64 -0.81
CA VAL A 220 -16.16 -1.37 -0.08
C VAL A 220 -17.29 -1.22 0.92
N GLY A 221 -16.96 -0.89 2.17
CA GLY A 221 -17.89 -0.80 3.29
C GLY A 221 -18.16 -2.11 4.04
N ASP A 222 -17.65 -3.26 3.58
CA ASP A 222 -17.68 -4.47 4.40
C ASP A 222 -16.81 -4.29 5.63
N LYS A 223 -17.30 -4.76 6.78
CA LYS A 223 -16.70 -4.50 8.09
C LYS A 223 -15.97 -5.71 8.64
N ILE A 224 -14.81 -5.47 9.21
CA ILE A 224 -14.10 -6.44 10.06
C ILE A 224 -14.83 -6.46 11.39
N LYS A 225 -15.52 -7.54 11.69
CA LYS A 225 -16.20 -7.73 12.98
C LYS A 225 -15.20 -7.97 14.10
N SER A 226 -14.20 -8.79 13.82
CA SER A 226 -13.07 -9.06 14.73
C SER A 226 -11.87 -9.59 13.98
N MET A 227 -10.67 -9.33 14.51
CA MET A 227 -9.43 -9.93 14.04
C MET A 227 -8.62 -10.40 15.22
N THR A 228 -8.33 -11.70 15.30
CA THR A 228 -7.70 -12.34 16.46
C THR A 228 -6.50 -13.18 16.07
N SER A 229 -5.48 -13.17 16.93
CA SER A 229 -4.32 -14.07 16.90
C SER A 229 -4.25 -14.82 18.22
N PRO A 230 -3.78 -16.07 18.23
CA PRO A 230 -3.53 -16.82 19.47
C PRO A 230 -2.54 -16.14 20.39
#